data_eb8abed19b898f442cd840f67b60becd
#
_entry.id   eb8abed19b898f442cd840f67b60becd
#
_cell.length_a   1.000
_cell.length_b   1.000
_cell.length_c   1.000
_cell.angle_alpha   90.00
_cell.angle_beta   90.00
_cell.angle_gamma   90.00
#
_symmetry.space_group_name_H-M   'P 1'
#
loop_
_entity.id
_entity.type
_entity.pdbx_description
1 polymer ?
#
loop_
_entity_poly.entity_id
_entity_poly.type
_entity_poly.pdbx_seq_one_letter_code
_entity_poly.pdbx_strand_id
1 'polypeptide(L)'
;ASDVDAILVTSWDPTHEEYTLAAIAAGKPVFCEKPLAMSAEGCRRIVDAEMKAGRRLVQVGFMRPYDEGYLALKKVIDDGDIGAPLMLRCAHRNQSVGEDYITNMAITNTLIHELDVLRWLLNDDYVSVQVRFPRSTSHTHARLKDPQIVSFETKKGTLIDVEVFVNCQYGYDIQCEVVGETGIARLPEPSAVQMRKAANLSTAILTDWKDRFIKAYDVELQAFINDVQAGQLHGPSAWDGYAASVAADACIKAQETSEPVEVTLPECPAFYKR
;
A
#
# COMPACT_ATOMS: atom_id res chain seq x y z
N ALA A 1 -11.71 -28.63 4.39
CA ALA A 1 -11.27 -29.87 5.01
C ALA A 1 -11.06 -29.62 6.50
N SER A 2 -11.24 -30.65 7.37
CA SER A 2 -11.11 -30.51 8.82
C SER A 2 -9.64 -30.36 9.28
N ASP A 3 -8.72 -30.67 8.41
CA ASP A 3 -7.27 -30.66 8.58
C ASP A 3 -6.59 -29.40 8.04
N VAL A 4 -7.36 -28.38 7.66
CA VAL A 4 -6.88 -27.07 7.20
C VAL A 4 -7.28 -26.02 8.22
N ASP A 5 -6.29 -25.31 8.78
CA ASP A 5 -6.51 -24.27 9.81
C ASP A 5 -6.64 -22.86 9.23
N ALA A 6 -5.95 -22.57 8.13
CA ALA A 6 -5.97 -21.30 7.45
C ALA A 6 -5.76 -21.45 5.94
N ILE A 7 -6.09 -20.40 5.19
CA ILE A 7 -5.96 -20.34 3.73
C ILE A 7 -5.01 -19.20 3.35
N LEU A 8 -4.14 -19.44 2.36
CA LEU A 8 -3.36 -18.38 1.71
C LEU A 8 -3.85 -18.25 0.26
N VAL A 9 -4.35 -17.07 -0.09
CA VAL A 9 -4.77 -16.70 -1.44
C VAL A 9 -3.68 -15.85 -2.06
N THR A 10 -2.84 -16.50 -2.87
CA THR A 10 -1.71 -15.90 -3.62
C THR A 10 -1.86 -16.20 -5.11
N SER A 11 -3.11 -16.34 -5.57
CA SER A 11 -3.49 -16.69 -6.92
C SER A 11 -3.52 -15.46 -7.83
N TRP A 12 -4.04 -15.60 -9.03
CA TRP A 12 -4.26 -14.47 -9.95
C TRP A 12 -5.32 -13.51 -9.39
N ASP A 13 -5.01 -12.20 -9.38
CA ASP A 13 -5.80 -11.15 -8.73
C ASP A 13 -7.33 -11.26 -8.92
N PRO A 14 -7.88 -11.53 -10.13
CA PRO A 14 -9.33 -11.68 -10.33
C PRO A 14 -9.98 -12.82 -9.54
N THR A 15 -9.21 -13.76 -9.00
CA THR A 15 -9.72 -14.89 -8.20
C THR A 15 -9.72 -14.62 -6.70
N HIS A 16 -9.13 -13.52 -6.25
CA HIS A 16 -8.97 -13.20 -4.84
C HIS A 16 -10.32 -13.10 -4.11
N GLU A 17 -11.29 -12.40 -4.70
CA GLU A 17 -12.62 -12.24 -4.11
C GLU A 17 -13.31 -13.59 -3.90
N GLU A 18 -13.36 -14.43 -4.94
CA GLU A 18 -14.03 -15.74 -4.90
C GLU A 18 -13.44 -16.63 -3.79
N TYR A 19 -12.12 -16.74 -3.75
CA TYR A 19 -11.46 -17.62 -2.80
C TYR A 19 -11.50 -17.09 -1.36
N THR A 20 -11.41 -15.76 -1.19
CA THR A 20 -11.56 -15.13 0.12
C THR A 20 -12.98 -15.33 0.67
N LEU A 21 -14.02 -15.12 -0.14
CA LEU A 21 -15.40 -15.38 0.26
C LEU A 21 -15.65 -16.85 0.59
N ALA A 22 -15.07 -17.78 -0.17
CA ALA A 22 -15.16 -19.22 0.12
C ALA A 22 -14.49 -19.58 1.45
N ALA A 23 -13.33 -18.98 1.77
CA ALA A 23 -12.65 -19.17 3.05
C ALA A 23 -13.49 -18.64 4.22
N ILE A 24 -14.08 -17.43 4.10
CA ILE A 24 -14.99 -16.84 5.10
C ILE A 24 -16.19 -17.76 5.32
N ALA A 25 -16.83 -18.23 4.24
CA ALA A 25 -17.98 -19.15 4.32
C ALA A 25 -17.63 -20.48 5.00
N ALA A 26 -16.39 -20.95 4.87
CA ALA A 26 -15.87 -22.13 5.56
C ALA A 26 -15.43 -21.83 7.02
N GLY A 27 -15.53 -20.59 7.48
CA GLY A 27 -15.10 -20.16 8.80
C GLY A 27 -13.58 -20.22 9.02
N LYS A 28 -12.78 -20.15 7.93
CA LYS A 28 -11.32 -20.26 7.99
C LYS A 28 -10.67 -18.89 7.91
N PRO A 29 -9.65 -18.60 8.76
CA PRO A 29 -8.78 -17.47 8.55
C PRO A 29 -8.14 -17.50 7.16
N VAL A 30 -8.03 -16.36 6.51
CA VAL A 30 -7.46 -16.23 5.17
C VAL A 30 -6.52 -15.05 5.09
N PHE A 31 -5.32 -15.31 4.62
CA PHE A 31 -4.41 -14.32 4.10
C PHE A 31 -4.68 -14.16 2.61
N CYS A 32 -5.00 -12.96 2.16
CA CYS A 32 -5.21 -12.67 0.75
C CYS A 32 -4.22 -11.63 0.28
N GLU A 33 -3.43 -11.96 -0.76
CA GLU A 33 -2.56 -10.98 -1.41
C GLU A 33 -3.35 -9.78 -1.92
N LYS A 34 -2.65 -8.67 -2.05
CA LYS A 34 -3.22 -7.45 -2.65
C LYS A 34 -3.26 -7.58 -4.20
N PRO A 35 -4.25 -6.94 -4.86
CA PRO A 35 -5.41 -6.27 -4.27
C PRO A 35 -6.40 -7.28 -3.70
N LEU A 36 -7.10 -6.91 -2.62
CA LEU A 36 -8.09 -7.80 -1.98
C LEU A 36 -9.18 -8.28 -2.95
N ALA A 37 -9.59 -7.41 -3.88
CA ALA A 37 -10.45 -7.69 -5.03
C ALA A 37 -10.15 -6.71 -6.15
N MET A 38 -10.69 -6.93 -7.35
CA MET A 38 -10.47 -6.09 -8.53
C MET A 38 -11.21 -4.74 -8.49
N SER A 39 -12.10 -4.51 -7.51
CA SER A 39 -12.87 -3.27 -7.35
C SER A 39 -13.22 -3.04 -5.89
N ALA A 40 -13.51 -1.79 -5.53
CA ALA A 40 -14.00 -1.44 -4.20
C ALA A 40 -15.31 -2.18 -3.87
N GLU A 41 -16.20 -2.42 -4.85
CA GLU A 41 -17.41 -3.19 -4.65
C GLU A 41 -17.12 -4.66 -4.27
N GLY A 42 -16.13 -5.30 -4.91
CA GLY A 42 -15.67 -6.65 -4.55
C GLY A 42 -15.12 -6.70 -3.14
N CYS A 43 -14.26 -5.73 -2.77
CA CYS A 43 -13.75 -5.60 -1.41
C CYS A 43 -14.90 -5.40 -0.40
N ARG A 44 -15.93 -4.62 -0.75
CA ARG A 44 -17.09 -4.39 0.11
C ARG A 44 -17.86 -5.68 0.38
N ARG A 45 -18.04 -6.55 -0.63
CA ARG A 45 -18.67 -7.86 -0.43
C ARG A 45 -17.88 -8.74 0.56
N ILE A 46 -16.55 -8.67 0.52
CA ILE A 46 -15.70 -9.39 1.49
C ILE A 46 -15.90 -8.82 2.91
N VAL A 47 -15.87 -7.48 3.05
CA VAL A 47 -16.13 -6.80 4.34
C VAL A 47 -17.49 -7.22 4.91
N ASP A 48 -18.54 -7.18 4.12
CA ASP A 48 -19.91 -7.53 4.55
C ASP A 48 -20.01 -9.02 4.94
N ALA A 49 -19.33 -9.91 4.21
CA ALA A 49 -19.28 -11.33 4.52
C ALA A 49 -18.54 -11.60 5.84
N GLU A 50 -17.41 -10.93 6.08
CA GLU A 50 -16.62 -11.05 7.32
C GLU A 50 -17.42 -10.52 8.53
N MET A 51 -18.06 -9.36 8.39
CA MET A 51 -18.94 -8.81 9.43
C MET A 51 -20.10 -9.75 9.76
N LYS A 52 -20.71 -10.39 8.74
CA LYS A 52 -21.76 -11.39 8.93
C LYS A 52 -21.26 -12.64 9.65
N ALA A 53 -19.99 -13.04 9.43
CA ALA A 53 -19.36 -14.14 10.13
C ALA A 53 -19.07 -13.83 11.61
N GLY A 54 -19.11 -12.55 12.02
CA GLY A 54 -19.02 -12.08 13.41
C GLY A 54 -17.62 -12.14 14.02
N ARG A 55 -16.59 -12.44 13.24
CA ARG A 55 -15.18 -12.43 13.67
C ARG A 55 -14.24 -12.07 12.53
N ARG A 56 -13.08 -11.49 12.87
CA ARG A 56 -12.01 -11.19 11.93
C ARG A 56 -11.45 -12.50 11.35
N LEU A 57 -11.51 -12.64 10.03
CA LEU A 57 -11.06 -13.83 9.29
C LEU A 57 -10.09 -13.47 8.17
N VAL A 58 -10.04 -12.20 7.74
CA VAL A 58 -9.25 -11.76 6.59
C VAL A 58 -8.07 -10.91 7.04
N GLN A 59 -6.88 -11.25 6.57
CA GLN A 59 -5.70 -10.39 6.54
C GLN A 59 -5.32 -10.14 5.10
N VAL A 60 -5.11 -8.87 4.73
CA VAL A 60 -4.65 -8.49 3.39
C VAL A 60 -3.14 -8.41 3.36
N GLY A 61 -2.51 -8.89 2.30
CA GLY A 61 -1.06 -8.93 2.09
C GLY A 61 -0.46 -7.55 1.81
N PHE A 62 -0.57 -6.63 2.77
CA PHE A 62 0.12 -5.35 2.77
C PHE A 62 1.36 -5.44 3.67
N MET A 63 2.50 -5.78 3.09
CA MET A 63 3.73 -6.06 3.84
C MET A 63 4.38 -4.82 4.48
N ARG A 64 4.08 -3.59 4.02
CA ARG A 64 4.78 -2.39 4.49
C ARG A 64 4.60 -2.06 5.98
N PRO A 65 3.45 -2.31 6.62
CA PRO A 65 3.33 -2.17 8.08
C PRO A 65 4.22 -3.12 8.90
N TYR A 66 4.86 -4.09 8.25
CA TYR A 66 5.82 -5.02 8.86
C TYR A 66 7.28 -4.70 8.52
N ASP A 67 7.51 -3.67 7.71
CA ASP A 67 8.86 -3.21 7.36
C ASP A 67 9.47 -2.39 8.50
N GLU A 68 10.70 -2.70 8.89
CA GLU A 68 11.41 -2.05 10.00
C GLU A 68 11.50 -0.54 9.84
N GLY A 69 11.71 -0.05 8.61
CA GLY A 69 11.78 1.38 8.31
C GLY A 69 10.44 2.08 8.49
N TYR A 70 9.36 1.48 7.99
CA TYR A 70 8.02 2.03 8.17
C TYR A 70 7.54 1.95 9.63
N LEU A 71 7.88 0.89 10.37
CA LEU A 71 7.61 0.79 11.80
C LEU A 71 8.35 1.88 12.59
N ALA A 72 9.62 2.13 12.26
CA ALA A 72 10.39 3.21 12.89
C ALA A 72 9.78 4.60 12.57
N LEU A 73 9.39 4.85 11.33
CA LEU A 73 8.74 6.08 10.92
C LEU A 73 7.38 6.27 11.63
N LYS A 74 6.58 5.20 11.72
CA LYS A 74 5.31 5.20 12.46
C LYS A 74 5.51 5.57 13.92
N LYS A 75 6.53 4.99 14.57
CA LYS A 75 6.84 5.30 15.96
C LYS A 75 7.16 6.78 16.17
N VAL A 76 7.96 7.42 15.31
CA VAL A 76 8.28 8.86 15.37
C VAL A 76 7.00 9.70 15.28
N ILE A 77 6.04 9.31 14.43
CA ILE A 77 4.76 10.01 14.27
C ILE A 77 3.89 9.81 15.52
N ASP A 78 3.76 8.57 15.99
CA ASP A 78 2.89 8.23 17.14
C ASP A 78 3.40 8.80 18.45
N ASP A 79 4.72 8.87 18.64
CA ASP A 79 5.35 9.49 19.82
C ASP A 79 5.27 11.05 19.77
N GLY A 80 4.89 11.63 18.63
CA GLY A 80 4.79 13.09 18.45
C GLY A 80 6.13 13.81 18.32
N ASP A 81 7.21 13.10 18.02
CA ASP A 81 8.58 13.64 18.00
C ASP A 81 8.77 14.80 17.01
N ILE A 82 7.96 14.85 15.95
CA ILE A 82 7.97 15.90 14.93
C ILE A 82 6.74 16.83 14.96
N GLY A 83 5.91 16.73 16.01
CA GLY A 83 4.61 17.39 16.07
C GLY A 83 3.59 16.79 15.09
N ALA A 84 2.47 17.48 14.85
CA ALA A 84 1.45 16.98 13.93
C ALA A 84 1.99 16.92 12.49
N PRO A 85 1.75 15.82 11.74
CA PRO A 85 2.10 15.73 10.32
C PRO A 85 1.35 16.77 9.48
N LEU A 86 2.08 17.58 8.72
CA LEU A 86 1.53 18.63 7.85
C LEU A 86 1.51 18.20 6.39
N MET A 87 2.58 17.54 5.94
CA MET A 87 2.68 17.03 4.57
C MET A 87 3.58 15.80 4.48
N LEU A 88 3.33 14.97 3.46
CA LEU A 88 4.18 13.85 3.09
C LEU A 88 4.66 14.00 1.65
N ARG A 89 5.91 13.61 1.40
CA ARG A 89 6.50 13.48 0.08
C ARG A 89 7.00 12.07 -0.10
N CYS A 90 6.41 11.36 -1.05
CA CYS A 90 6.67 9.95 -1.25
C CYS A 90 7.08 9.67 -2.70
N ALA A 91 7.83 8.61 -2.90
CA ALA A 91 8.13 8.10 -4.22
C ALA A 91 8.06 6.58 -4.25
N HIS A 92 7.47 6.04 -5.31
CA HIS A 92 7.51 4.63 -5.66
C HIS A 92 8.06 4.49 -7.07
N ARG A 93 9.30 4.05 -7.16
CA ARG A 93 10.01 3.94 -8.42
C ARG A 93 10.43 2.51 -8.69
N ASN A 94 10.05 2.00 -9.86
CA ASN A 94 10.49 0.71 -10.37
C ASN A 94 11.48 0.94 -11.50
N GLN A 95 12.49 0.08 -11.63
CA GLN A 95 13.48 0.18 -12.69
C GLN A 95 12.82 0.12 -14.08
N SER A 96 11.94 -0.86 -14.27
CA SER A 96 11.15 -1.01 -15.50
C SER A 96 9.95 -1.93 -15.26
N VAL A 97 8.96 -1.85 -16.14
CA VAL A 97 7.80 -2.75 -16.19
C VAL A 97 7.64 -3.35 -17.59
N GLY A 98 6.87 -4.44 -17.69
CA GLY A 98 6.60 -5.11 -18.97
C GLY A 98 5.67 -4.32 -19.90
N GLU A 99 5.60 -4.72 -21.16
CA GLU A 99 4.77 -4.05 -22.19
C GLU A 99 3.26 -4.20 -21.97
N ASP A 100 2.82 -5.16 -21.16
CA ASP A 100 1.44 -5.37 -20.74
C ASP A 100 1.00 -4.45 -19.60
N TYR A 101 1.93 -3.75 -18.96
CA TYR A 101 1.66 -2.79 -17.89
C TYR A 101 1.02 -1.51 -18.46
N ILE A 102 -0.16 -1.15 -17.99
CA ILE A 102 -0.94 0.00 -18.49
C ILE A 102 -1.07 1.09 -17.40
N THR A 103 -1.52 2.28 -17.80
CA THR A 103 -1.60 3.46 -16.93
C THR A 103 -2.31 3.19 -15.60
N ASN A 104 -3.44 2.47 -15.61
CA ASN A 104 -4.20 2.18 -14.39
C ASN A 104 -3.45 1.23 -13.44
N MET A 105 -2.58 0.37 -13.96
CA MET A 105 -1.77 -0.54 -13.13
C MET A 105 -0.75 0.21 -12.28
N ALA A 106 -0.36 1.43 -12.66
CA ALA A 106 0.46 2.28 -11.79
C ALA A 106 -0.28 2.65 -10.47
N ILE A 107 -1.63 2.62 -10.49
CA ILE A 107 -2.46 2.77 -9.30
C ILE A 107 -2.70 1.42 -8.64
N THR A 108 -3.29 0.46 -9.36
CA THR A 108 -3.80 -0.79 -8.78
C THR A 108 -2.71 -1.77 -8.35
N ASN A 109 -1.54 -1.75 -8.99
CA ASN A 109 -0.45 -2.68 -8.69
C ASN A 109 0.71 -2.02 -7.93
N THR A 110 0.99 -0.73 -8.23
CA THR A 110 2.12 0.01 -7.64
C THR A 110 1.66 0.90 -6.48
N LEU A 111 0.87 1.94 -6.73
CA LEU A 111 0.43 2.90 -5.72
C LEU A 111 -0.43 2.27 -4.61
N ILE A 112 -1.06 1.12 -4.85
CA ILE A 112 -1.90 0.44 -3.85
C ILE A 112 -1.18 0.21 -2.50
N HIS A 113 0.14 0.05 -2.52
CA HIS A 113 0.96 -0.06 -1.33
C HIS A 113 1.05 1.25 -0.55
N GLU A 114 1.16 2.38 -1.24
CA GLU A 114 1.12 3.71 -0.63
C GLU A 114 -0.28 4.01 -0.09
N LEU A 115 -1.34 3.62 -0.82
CA LEU A 115 -2.72 3.84 -0.38
C LEU A 115 -3.01 3.19 0.99
N ASP A 116 -2.43 2.02 1.26
CA ASP A 116 -2.54 1.37 2.56
C ASP A 116 -1.60 2.00 3.61
N VAL A 117 -0.28 2.03 3.32
CA VAL A 117 0.71 2.37 4.33
C VAL A 117 0.62 3.82 4.80
N LEU A 118 0.28 4.78 3.92
CA LEU A 118 0.20 6.19 4.31
C LEU A 118 -1.05 6.45 5.17
N ARG A 119 -2.15 5.75 4.89
CA ARG A 119 -3.34 5.75 5.72
C ARG A 119 -3.03 5.17 7.11
N TRP A 120 -2.28 4.08 7.18
CA TRP A 120 -1.80 3.47 8.42
C TRP A 120 -0.82 4.38 9.18
N LEU A 121 0.15 5.00 8.50
CA LEU A 121 1.11 5.92 9.12
C LEU A 121 0.41 7.09 9.81
N LEU A 122 -0.56 7.73 9.13
CA LEU A 122 -1.24 8.92 9.63
C LEU A 122 -2.43 8.61 10.54
N ASN A 123 -2.88 7.37 10.57
CA ASN A 123 -4.16 6.99 11.18
C ASN A 123 -5.26 7.97 10.76
N ASP A 124 -5.38 8.16 9.44
CA ASP A 124 -6.30 9.11 8.82
C ASP A 124 -6.73 8.61 7.42
N ASP A 125 -7.91 9.06 6.96
CA ASP A 125 -8.46 8.67 5.67
C ASP A 125 -8.32 9.81 4.65
N TYR A 126 -8.21 9.45 3.37
CA TYR A 126 -8.21 10.40 2.26
C TYR A 126 -9.62 10.97 2.03
N VAL A 127 -9.68 12.26 1.66
CA VAL A 127 -10.93 12.96 1.26
C VAL A 127 -10.92 13.40 -0.20
N SER A 128 -9.74 13.65 -0.77
CA SER A 128 -9.61 14.01 -2.18
C SER A 128 -8.32 13.48 -2.77
N VAL A 129 -8.32 13.29 -4.09
CA VAL A 129 -7.14 12.90 -4.87
C VAL A 129 -7.12 13.65 -6.20
N GLN A 130 -5.92 14.02 -6.66
CA GLN A 130 -5.66 14.51 -8.01
C GLN A 130 -4.50 13.74 -8.62
N VAL A 131 -4.60 13.38 -9.91
CA VAL A 131 -3.50 12.76 -10.65
C VAL A 131 -3.06 13.69 -11.77
N ARG A 132 -1.77 13.94 -11.85
CA ARG A 132 -1.14 14.75 -12.89
C ARG A 132 -0.05 13.96 -13.59
N PHE A 133 0.02 14.14 -14.89
CA PHE A 133 1.03 13.52 -15.74
C PHE A 133 2.04 14.59 -16.16
N PRO A 134 3.30 14.49 -15.73
CA PRO A 134 4.38 15.30 -16.32
C PRO A 134 4.68 14.81 -17.73
N ARG A 135 5.72 15.34 -18.37
CA ARG A 135 6.21 14.82 -19.63
C ARG A 135 6.56 13.33 -19.47
N SER A 136 6.01 12.50 -20.36
CA SER A 136 6.31 11.05 -20.36
C SER A 136 7.78 10.76 -20.62
N THR A 137 8.29 9.73 -19.94
CA THR A 137 9.62 9.18 -20.22
C THR A 137 9.68 8.58 -21.65
N SER A 138 10.87 8.57 -22.23
CA SER A 138 11.11 7.87 -23.50
C SER A 138 11.18 6.34 -23.36
N HIS A 139 11.17 5.84 -22.12
CA HIS A 139 11.21 4.41 -21.79
C HIS A 139 9.82 3.79 -21.54
N THR A 140 8.76 4.54 -21.85
CA THR A 140 7.37 4.06 -21.77
C THR A 140 6.82 3.70 -23.15
N HIS A 141 5.62 3.13 -23.20
CA HIS A 141 4.89 2.79 -24.43
C HIS A 141 3.50 3.46 -24.48
N ALA A 142 2.80 3.38 -25.62
CA ALA A 142 1.59 4.16 -25.88
C ALA A 142 0.42 3.92 -24.89
N ARG A 143 0.40 2.78 -24.19
CA ARG A 143 -0.66 2.43 -23.22
C ARG A 143 -0.32 2.82 -21.78
N LEU A 144 0.87 3.36 -21.51
CA LEU A 144 1.35 3.72 -20.19
C LEU A 144 1.80 5.18 -20.16
N LYS A 145 1.08 6.01 -19.40
CA LYS A 145 1.52 7.37 -19.06
C LYS A 145 2.40 7.29 -17.82
N ASP A 146 3.69 7.57 -17.95
CA ASP A 146 4.70 7.41 -16.91
C ASP A 146 5.76 8.53 -17.01
N PRO A 147 6.11 9.21 -15.91
CA PRO A 147 5.62 9.05 -14.54
C PRO A 147 4.27 9.74 -14.26
N GLN A 148 3.77 9.57 -13.02
CA GLN A 148 2.59 10.26 -12.51
C GLN A 148 2.89 10.88 -11.14
N ILE A 149 2.21 12.00 -10.84
CA ILE A 149 2.15 12.60 -9.50
C ILE A 149 0.73 12.45 -8.99
N VAL A 150 0.58 11.82 -7.85
CA VAL A 150 -0.70 11.60 -7.18
C VAL A 150 -0.71 12.40 -5.89
N SER A 151 -1.59 13.39 -5.81
CA SER A 151 -1.72 14.28 -4.65
C SER A 151 -3.00 13.94 -3.89
N PHE A 152 -2.90 13.75 -2.57
CA PHE A 152 -4.03 13.48 -1.68
C PHE A 152 -4.16 14.57 -0.63
N GLU A 153 -5.41 14.75 -0.16
CA GLU A 153 -5.71 15.44 1.08
C GLU A 153 -6.41 14.46 2.03
N THR A 154 -6.05 14.51 3.31
CA THR A 154 -6.66 13.67 4.35
C THR A 154 -7.73 14.44 5.12
N LYS A 155 -8.57 13.72 5.91
CA LYS A 155 -9.61 14.33 6.77
C LYS A 155 -9.06 15.36 7.75
N LYS A 156 -7.82 15.17 8.24
CA LYS A 156 -7.14 16.10 9.16
C LYS A 156 -6.41 17.23 8.43
N GLY A 157 -6.46 17.27 7.09
CA GLY A 157 -5.84 18.32 6.27
C GLY A 157 -4.37 18.10 5.94
N THR A 158 -3.82 16.90 6.18
CA THR A 158 -2.46 16.57 5.74
C THR A 158 -2.44 16.42 4.23
N LEU A 159 -1.50 17.11 3.56
CA LEU A 159 -1.27 16.97 2.12
C LEU A 159 -0.20 15.92 1.83
N ILE A 160 -0.45 15.09 0.82
CA ILE A 160 0.45 14.01 0.44
C ILE A 160 0.70 14.07 -1.06
N ASP A 161 1.96 14.11 -1.48
CA ASP A 161 2.36 13.93 -2.86
C ASP A 161 3.12 12.61 -3.00
N VAL A 162 2.68 11.77 -3.95
CA VAL A 162 3.33 10.52 -4.30
C VAL A 162 3.77 10.56 -5.76
N GLU A 163 5.06 10.49 -6.00
CA GLU A 163 5.61 10.22 -7.32
C GLU A 163 5.54 8.72 -7.60
N VAL A 164 4.87 8.32 -8.68
CA VAL A 164 4.85 6.94 -9.19
C VAL A 164 5.60 6.92 -10.53
N PHE A 165 6.76 6.26 -10.58
CA PHE A 165 7.60 6.19 -11.75
C PHE A 165 8.06 4.76 -12.01
N VAL A 166 7.31 4.04 -12.85
CA VAL A 166 7.52 2.60 -13.04
C VAL A 166 8.60 2.25 -14.08
N ASN A 167 9.21 3.23 -14.75
CA ASN A 167 10.35 3.07 -15.67
C ASN A 167 11.47 4.07 -15.38
N CYS A 168 11.86 4.22 -14.12
CA CYS A 168 12.88 5.19 -13.70
C CYS A 168 14.31 4.84 -14.18
N GLN A 169 14.56 3.62 -14.60
CA GLN A 169 15.80 3.06 -15.16
C GLN A 169 16.95 2.87 -14.17
N TYR A 170 16.96 3.52 -13.00
CA TYR A 170 18.12 3.48 -12.10
C TYR A 170 18.00 2.48 -10.95
N GLY A 171 16.81 1.94 -10.68
CA GLY A 171 16.64 0.96 -9.62
C GLY A 171 15.22 0.88 -9.05
N TYR A 172 15.08 0.19 -7.92
CA TYR A 172 13.87 0.13 -7.11
C TYR A 172 14.05 1.07 -5.92
N ASP A 173 13.25 2.13 -5.86
CA ASP A 173 13.46 3.22 -4.91
C ASP A 173 12.14 3.67 -4.28
N ILE A 174 11.99 3.38 -2.98
CA ILE A 174 10.82 3.71 -2.17
C ILE A 174 11.21 4.78 -1.17
N GLN A 175 10.58 5.94 -1.26
CA GLN A 175 10.85 7.08 -0.39
C GLN A 175 9.58 7.53 0.32
N CYS A 176 9.72 7.95 1.57
CA CYS A 176 8.67 8.60 2.34
C CYS A 176 9.31 9.59 3.31
N GLU A 177 8.95 10.85 3.17
CA GLU A 177 9.32 11.94 4.06
C GLU A 177 8.05 12.51 4.69
N VAL A 178 8.03 12.63 6.00
CA VAL A 178 6.96 13.24 6.78
C VAL A 178 7.47 14.57 7.33
N VAL A 179 6.82 15.65 6.96
CA VAL A 179 7.08 17.01 7.48
C VAL A 179 6.05 17.30 8.56
N GLY A 180 6.49 17.43 9.79
CA GLY A 180 5.69 17.80 10.93
C GLY A 180 5.91 19.24 11.36
N GLU A 181 5.19 19.70 12.40
CA GLU A 181 5.26 21.07 12.91
C GLU A 181 6.64 21.46 13.45
N THR A 182 7.38 20.49 14.01
CA THR A 182 8.64 20.74 14.72
C THR A 182 9.84 20.01 14.14
N GLY A 183 9.63 19.17 13.13
CA GLY A 183 10.70 18.37 12.53
C GLY A 183 10.29 17.63 11.28
N ILE A 184 11.26 16.88 10.74
CA ILE A 184 11.09 16.04 9.53
C ILE A 184 11.61 14.65 9.87
N ALA A 185 10.85 13.62 9.47
CA ALA A 185 11.29 12.23 9.53
C ALA A 185 11.25 11.61 8.13
N ARG A 186 12.21 10.74 7.84
CA ARG A 186 12.31 10.05 6.54
C ARG A 186 12.41 8.56 6.72
N LEU A 187 11.82 7.84 5.77
CA LEU A 187 12.10 6.42 5.63
C LEU A 187 13.61 6.23 5.45
N PRO A 188 14.24 5.33 6.22
CA PRO A 188 15.68 5.11 6.09
C PRO A 188 16.02 4.55 4.71
N GLU A 189 17.14 5.01 4.16
CA GLU A 189 17.72 4.36 2.99
C GLU A 189 18.05 2.89 3.31
N PRO A 190 17.82 1.97 2.37
CA PRO A 190 18.29 0.59 2.56
C PRO A 190 19.76 0.57 2.91
N SER A 191 20.15 -0.24 3.89
CA SER A 191 21.53 -0.34 4.30
C SER A 191 22.42 -0.73 3.11
N ALA A 192 23.29 0.18 2.69
CA ALA A 192 24.21 -0.04 1.59
C ALA A 192 25.62 0.37 1.98
N VAL A 193 26.59 -0.39 1.47
CA VAL A 193 28.01 -0.06 1.66
C VAL A 193 28.32 1.23 0.90
N GLN A 194 28.89 2.21 1.60
CA GLN A 194 29.43 3.42 0.95
C GLN A 194 30.78 3.09 0.30
N MET A 195 30.88 3.29 -1.00
CA MET A 195 32.09 3.06 -1.77
C MET A 195 32.75 4.40 -2.15
N ARG A 196 34.05 4.53 -1.84
CA ARG A 196 34.87 5.64 -2.32
C ARG A 196 35.78 5.13 -3.42
N LYS A 197 35.62 5.59 -4.66
CA LYS A 197 36.40 5.19 -5.82
C LYS A 197 36.44 6.32 -6.85
N ALA A 198 37.62 6.55 -7.45
CA ALA A 198 37.81 7.56 -8.50
C ALA A 198 37.26 8.95 -8.10
N ALA A 199 37.61 9.41 -6.88
CA ALA A 199 37.15 10.66 -6.28
C ALA A 199 35.62 10.82 -6.13
N ASN A 200 34.85 9.72 -6.19
CA ASN A 200 33.40 9.68 -5.96
C ASN A 200 33.04 8.95 -4.66
N LEU A 201 31.93 9.34 -4.07
CA LEU A 201 31.25 8.61 -3.00
C LEU A 201 29.92 8.10 -3.55
N SER A 202 29.67 6.80 -3.47
CA SER A 202 28.45 6.18 -3.99
C SER A 202 27.94 5.11 -3.03
N THR A 203 26.62 4.85 -3.10
CA THR A 203 25.94 3.71 -2.50
C THR A 203 25.19 2.98 -3.62
N ALA A 204 25.04 1.67 -3.51
CA ALA A 204 24.22 0.91 -4.43
C ALA A 204 22.73 1.18 -4.15
N ILE A 205 21.92 1.28 -5.21
CA ILE A 205 20.46 1.32 -5.14
C ILE A 205 19.96 -0.09 -5.45
N LEU A 206 18.95 -0.56 -4.71
CA LEU A 206 18.32 -1.85 -4.97
C LEU A 206 17.66 -1.85 -6.36
N THR A 207 17.58 -3.01 -6.99
CA THR A 207 16.98 -3.14 -8.33
C THR A 207 15.67 -3.93 -8.33
N ASP A 208 15.38 -4.62 -7.22
CA ASP A 208 14.19 -5.47 -7.09
C ASP A 208 13.48 -5.22 -5.75
N TRP A 209 12.15 -5.26 -5.77
CA TRP A 209 11.32 -5.14 -4.58
C TRP A 209 11.57 -6.25 -3.56
N LYS A 210 11.98 -7.45 -3.99
CA LYS A 210 12.32 -8.57 -3.11
C LYS A 210 13.48 -8.22 -2.20
N ASP A 211 14.55 -7.63 -2.77
CA ASP A 211 15.71 -7.22 -1.98
C ASP A 211 15.33 -6.19 -0.91
N ARG A 212 14.30 -5.38 -1.18
CA ARG A 212 13.85 -4.34 -0.25
C ARG A 212 12.90 -4.87 0.83
N PHE A 213 12.00 -5.81 0.49
CA PHE A 213 10.87 -6.15 1.35
C PHE A 213 10.77 -7.61 1.77
N ILE A 214 11.69 -8.51 1.38
CA ILE A 214 11.58 -9.95 1.70
C ILE A 214 11.42 -10.19 3.22
N LYS A 215 12.13 -9.43 4.06
CA LYS A 215 12.00 -9.52 5.52
C LYS A 215 10.62 -9.11 6.01
N ALA A 216 10.01 -8.10 5.39
CA ALA A 216 8.67 -7.66 5.75
C ALA A 216 7.63 -8.75 5.43
N TYR A 217 7.77 -9.45 4.29
CA TYR A 217 6.95 -10.62 3.96
C TYR A 217 7.12 -11.76 4.95
N ASP A 218 8.35 -12.07 5.35
CA ASP A 218 8.60 -13.11 6.36
C ASP A 218 7.92 -12.78 7.69
N VAL A 219 8.03 -11.52 8.15
CA VAL A 219 7.40 -11.04 9.39
C VAL A 219 5.87 -11.04 9.25
N GLU A 220 5.33 -10.58 8.14
CA GLU A 220 3.89 -10.57 7.86
C GLU A 220 3.27 -11.95 7.90
N LEU A 221 3.86 -12.91 7.18
CA LEU A 221 3.38 -14.29 7.14
C LEU A 221 3.52 -14.99 8.50
N GLN A 222 4.62 -14.75 9.22
CA GLN A 222 4.78 -15.29 10.55
C GLN A 222 3.77 -14.69 11.54
N ALA A 223 3.48 -13.38 11.43
CA ALA A 223 2.46 -12.71 12.23
C ALA A 223 1.07 -13.31 11.96
N PHE A 224 0.72 -13.53 10.68
CA PHE A 224 -0.53 -14.19 10.32
C PHE A 224 -0.66 -15.59 10.94
N ILE A 225 0.39 -16.41 10.88
CA ILE A 225 0.40 -17.76 11.49
C ILE A 225 0.20 -17.67 13.01
N ASN A 226 0.91 -16.76 13.67
CA ASN A 226 0.79 -16.55 15.11
C ASN A 226 -0.63 -16.11 15.51
N ASP A 227 -1.21 -15.20 14.75
CA ASP A 227 -2.57 -14.69 14.93
C ASP A 227 -3.63 -15.79 14.74
N VAL A 228 -3.46 -16.65 13.73
CA VAL A 228 -4.32 -17.84 13.52
C VAL A 228 -4.26 -18.76 14.72
N GLN A 229 -3.07 -19.03 15.26
CA GLN A 229 -2.89 -19.88 16.44
C GLN A 229 -3.51 -19.24 17.69
N ALA A 230 -3.45 -17.92 17.80
CA ALA A 230 -4.08 -17.16 18.90
C ALA A 230 -5.60 -16.98 18.72
N GLY A 231 -6.14 -17.28 17.55
CA GLY A 231 -7.56 -17.15 17.23
C GLY A 231 -8.03 -15.71 16.96
N GLN A 232 -7.10 -14.76 16.76
CA GLN A 232 -7.42 -13.35 16.52
C GLN A 232 -6.44 -12.72 15.53
N LEU A 233 -6.94 -12.13 14.42
CA LEU A 233 -6.13 -11.44 13.42
C LEU A 233 -5.91 -9.96 13.78
N HIS A 234 -4.67 -9.49 13.67
CA HIS A 234 -4.26 -8.11 13.97
C HIS A 234 -3.73 -7.36 12.74
N GLY A 235 -3.34 -8.06 11.68
CA GLY A 235 -2.79 -7.48 10.44
C GLY A 235 -3.76 -6.59 9.67
N PRO A 236 -3.34 -6.05 8.52
CA PRO A 236 -4.20 -5.27 7.63
C PRO A 236 -5.51 -6.01 7.34
N SER A 237 -6.63 -5.34 7.57
CA SER A 237 -7.96 -5.96 7.56
C SER A 237 -8.61 -5.92 6.18
N ALA A 238 -9.73 -6.63 6.02
CA ALA A 238 -10.58 -6.45 4.84
C ALA A 238 -11.03 -4.99 4.67
N TRP A 239 -11.22 -4.25 5.78
CA TRP A 239 -11.53 -2.82 5.72
C TRP A 239 -10.37 -2.00 5.16
N ASP A 240 -9.12 -2.31 5.52
CA ASP A 240 -7.95 -1.63 4.97
C ASP A 240 -7.82 -1.90 3.47
N GLY A 241 -8.07 -3.14 3.02
CA GLY A 241 -8.16 -3.50 1.61
C GLY A 241 -9.26 -2.75 0.86
N TYR A 242 -10.44 -2.63 1.48
CA TYR A 242 -11.55 -1.85 0.92
C TYR A 242 -11.22 -0.36 0.82
N ALA A 243 -10.67 0.23 1.87
CA ALA A 243 -10.29 1.65 1.88
C ALA A 243 -9.22 1.97 0.81
N ALA A 244 -8.22 1.10 0.65
CA ALA A 244 -7.22 1.23 -0.40
C ALA A 244 -7.85 1.14 -1.80
N SER A 245 -8.81 0.21 -2.02
CA SER A 245 -9.51 0.07 -3.30
C SER A 245 -10.42 1.27 -3.61
N VAL A 246 -11.11 1.84 -2.63
CA VAL A 246 -11.91 3.07 -2.81
C VAL A 246 -11.02 4.23 -3.25
N ALA A 247 -9.86 4.39 -2.61
CA ALA A 247 -8.90 5.41 -3.01
C ALA A 247 -8.31 5.14 -4.41
N ALA A 248 -8.05 3.87 -4.76
CA ALA A 248 -7.57 3.48 -6.08
C ALA A 248 -8.59 3.80 -7.19
N ASP A 249 -9.89 3.51 -6.96
CA ASP A 249 -10.97 3.85 -7.91
C ASP A 249 -11.05 5.36 -8.14
N ALA A 250 -10.91 6.18 -7.08
CA ALA A 250 -10.85 7.63 -7.19
C ALA A 250 -9.60 8.10 -7.96
N CYS A 251 -8.43 7.48 -7.73
CA CYS A 251 -7.22 7.77 -8.50
C CYS A 251 -7.38 7.48 -10.00
N ILE A 252 -8.00 6.34 -10.35
CA ILE A 252 -8.26 5.99 -11.76
C ILE A 252 -9.18 7.04 -12.40
N LYS A 253 -10.22 7.47 -11.72
CA LYS A 253 -11.08 8.55 -12.20
C LYS A 253 -10.32 9.87 -12.35
N ALA A 254 -9.42 10.20 -11.42
CA ALA A 254 -8.56 11.38 -11.50
C ALA A 254 -7.54 11.29 -12.66
N GLN A 255 -7.08 10.09 -13.04
CA GLN A 255 -6.24 9.88 -14.22
C GLN A 255 -6.95 10.27 -15.54
N GLU A 256 -8.27 10.08 -15.59
CA GLU A 256 -9.07 10.38 -16.79
C GLU A 256 -9.34 11.88 -16.93
N THR A 257 -9.58 12.56 -15.81
CA THR A 257 -10.01 13.97 -15.79
C THR A 257 -8.89 14.96 -15.56
N SER A 258 -7.83 14.54 -14.85
CA SER A 258 -6.77 15.40 -14.26
C SER A 258 -7.30 16.44 -13.26
N GLU A 259 -8.58 16.35 -12.90
CA GLU A 259 -9.24 17.19 -11.91
C GLU A 259 -9.22 16.51 -10.53
N PRO A 260 -9.36 17.26 -9.43
CA PRO A 260 -9.56 16.69 -8.11
C PRO A 260 -10.83 15.82 -8.06
N VAL A 261 -10.71 14.64 -7.49
CA VAL A 261 -11.81 13.68 -7.30
C VAL A 261 -11.98 13.43 -5.80
N GLU A 262 -13.22 13.50 -5.33
CA GLU A 262 -13.55 13.15 -3.94
C GLU A 262 -13.34 11.66 -3.69
N VAL A 263 -12.73 11.33 -2.54
CA VAL A 263 -12.60 9.95 -2.04
C VAL A 263 -13.70 9.71 -1.01
N THR A 264 -14.76 9.05 -1.43
CA THR A 264 -15.94 8.80 -0.59
C THR A 264 -15.81 7.46 0.12
N LEU A 265 -15.08 7.42 1.24
CA LEU A 265 -14.98 6.25 2.11
C LEU A 265 -16.05 6.35 3.23
N PRO A 266 -16.93 5.33 3.40
CA PRO A 266 -17.85 5.28 4.53
C PRO A 266 -17.13 5.27 5.88
N GLU A 267 -17.84 5.54 6.97
CA GLU A 267 -17.28 5.40 8.31
C GLU A 267 -16.86 3.95 8.58
N CYS A 268 -15.66 3.78 9.16
CA CYS A 268 -15.15 2.46 9.53
C CYS A 268 -16.09 1.79 10.54
N PRO A 269 -16.62 0.59 10.24
CA PRO A 269 -17.46 -0.14 11.17
C PRO A 269 -16.74 -0.39 12.50
N ALA A 270 -17.48 -0.36 13.62
CA ALA A 270 -16.93 -0.65 14.95
C ALA A 270 -16.20 -2.02 15.02
N PHE A 271 -16.61 -2.95 14.18
CA PHE A 271 -16.00 -4.28 13.98
C PHE A 271 -14.50 -4.22 13.60
N TYR A 272 -14.06 -3.17 12.91
CA TYR A 272 -12.68 -2.97 12.46
C TYR A 272 -11.93 -1.88 13.24
N LYS A 273 -12.61 -1.12 14.11
CA LYS A 273 -11.95 -0.11 14.95
C LYS A 273 -10.99 -0.81 15.92
N ARG A 274 -9.71 -0.40 15.89
CA ARG A 274 -8.64 -0.91 16.76
C ARG A 274 -8.72 -0.28 18.14
#